data_e3e7c57b5208b1c4a470cd04978c3952
#
_entry.id   e3e7c57b5208b1c4a470cd04978c3952
#
_cell.length_a   1.000
_cell.length_b   1.000
_cell.length_c   1.000
_cell.angle_alpha   90.00
_cell.angle_beta   90.00
_cell.angle_gamma   90.00
#
_symmetry.space_group_name_H-M   'P 1'
#
loop_
_entity.id
_entity.type
_entity.pdbx_description
1 polymer ?
#
loop_
_entity_poly.entity_id
_entity_poly.type
_entity_poly.pdbx_seq_one_letter_code
_entity_poly.pdbx_strand_id
1 'polypeptide(L)'
;MKRLSIAVILFLTVLGTTRANPLIGKEEPRFVGVENFHRQFPQATEVRYKVKGQFTEVNFIWNGLQLQAFYDNEGNALATARNIDKSSLPVNVQLTLQKNYSDGVITAAIEYTDTNDGLSYYVTVAGAKTTYLLHVSTSGDISVFKKMKH
;
A
#
# COMPACT_ATOMS: atom_id res chain seq x y z
N MET A 1 20.81 -13.67 3.41
CA MET A 1 19.49 -13.35 3.96
C MET A 1 18.64 -12.89 2.78
N LYS A 2 17.66 -13.70 2.41
CA LYS A 2 16.77 -13.35 1.27
C LYS A 2 15.91 -12.18 1.71
N ARG A 3 16.13 -11.00 1.11
CA ARG A 3 15.25 -9.85 1.26
C ARG A 3 13.91 -10.26 0.66
N LEU A 4 12.93 -10.52 1.51
CA LEU A 4 11.55 -10.64 1.07
C LEU A 4 11.13 -9.23 0.64
N SER A 5 11.41 -8.92 -0.62
CA SER A 5 10.75 -7.76 -1.23
C SER A 5 9.27 -8.12 -1.24
N ILE A 6 8.54 -7.60 -0.26
CA ILE A 6 7.09 -7.61 -0.31
C ILE A 6 6.76 -6.76 -1.53
N ALA A 7 6.68 -7.43 -2.67
CA ALA A 7 6.02 -6.88 -3.83
C ALA A 7 4.57 -6.73 -3.43
N VAL A 8 4.29 -5.76 -2.58
CA VAL A 8 2.95 -5.36 -2.21
C VAL A 8 2.29 -5.03 -3.53
N ILE A 9 1.50 -5.97 -3.97
CA ILE A 9 0.58 -5.74 -5.07
C ILE A 9 -0.45 -4.77 -4.51
N LEU A 10 -0.09 -3.49 -4.52
CA LEU A 10 -0.99 -2.37 -4.28
C LEU A 10 -1.96 -2.32 -5.46
N PHE A 11 -2.82 -3.35 -5.53
CA PHE A 11 -4.00 -3.27 -6.35
C PHE A 11 -4.93 -2.27 -5.68
N LEU A 12 -5.10 -1.11 -6.31
CA LEU A 12 -6.30 -0.30 -6.12
C LEU A 12 -7.50 -1.22 -6.34
N THR A 13 -8.00 -1.82 -5.27
CA THR A 13 -9.33 -2.40 -5.32
C THR A 13 -10.32 -1.25 -5.26
N VAL A 14 -10.80 -0.87 -6.44
CA VAL A 14 -12.09 -0.19 -6.58
C VAL A 14 -13.08 -0.94 -5.68
N LEU A 15 -13.73 -0.22 -4.78
CA LEU A 15 -14.79 -0.70 -3.90
C LEU A 15 -15.92 -1.34 -4.71
N GLY A 16 -15.76 -2.60 -5.06
CA GLY A 16 -16.84 -3.45 -5.52
C GLY A 16 -17.51 -4.07 -4.30
N THR A 17 -18.73 -3.70 -4.00
CA THR A 17 -19.57 -4.36 -3.00
C THR A 17 -19.96 -5.75 -3.51
N THR A 18 -19.13 -6.75 -3.30
CA THR A 18 -19.53 -8.14 -3.49
C THR A 18 -20.11 -8.64 -2.17
N ARG A 19 -21.42 -8.88 -2.16
CA ARG A 19 -22.09 -9.66 -1.11
C ARG A 19 -21.51 -11.08 -1.16
N ALA A 20 -20.70 -11.44 -0.17
CA ALA A 20 -20.25 -12.82 -0.01
C ALA A 20 -21.39 -13.66 0.54
N ASN A 21 -21.82 -14.69 -0.22
CA ASN A 21 -22.63 -15.77 0.28
C ASN A 21 -21.79 -16.61 1.26
N PRO A 22 -22.30 -16.98 2.44
CA PRO A 22 -21.62 -17.88 3.34
C PRO A 22 -21.68 -19.31 2.76
N LEU A 23 -20.58 -19.76 2.15
CA LEU A 23 -20.39 -21.17 1.84
C LEU A 23 -19.75 -21.86 3.04
N ILE A 24 -20.48 -22.80 3.60
CA ILE A 24 -20.16 -23.72 4.68
C ILE A 24 -18.81 -24.41 4.45
N GLY A 25 -17.86 -24.35 5.43
CA GLY A 25 -16.89 -25.39 5.67
C GLY A 25 -15.44 -25.18 5.21
N LYS A 26 -14.97 -23.93 4.99
CA LYS A 26 -13.52 -23.65 5.03
C LYS A 26 -13.28 -22.72 6.21
N GLU A 27 -12.46 -23.17 7.16
CA GLU A 27 -11.91 -22.29 8.17
C GLU A 27 -11.22 -21.13 7.44
N GLU A 28 -11.73 -19.90 7.63
CA GLU A 28 -11.06 -18.73 7.09
C GLU A 28 -9.67 -18.62 7.73
N PRO A 29 -8.62 -18.34 6.94
CA PRO A 29 -7.27 -18.21 7.48
C PRO A 29 -7.29 -17.15 8.60
N ARG A 30 -6.86 -17.55 9.80
CA ARG A 30 -6.91 -16.69 10.98
C ARG A 30 -5.78 -15.66 10.92
N PHE A 31 -6.11 -14.39 11.12
CA PHE A 31 -5.11 -13.35 11.30
C PHE A 31 -4.45 -13.46 12.69
N VAL A 32 -3.20 -13.88 12.74
CA VAL A 32 -2.44 -14.08 13.98
C VAL A 32 -2.08 -12.75 14.65
N GLY A 33 -1.90 -11.68 13.87
CA GLY A 33 -1.47 -10.35 14.34
C GLY A 33 -2.57 -9.46 14.95
N VAL A 34 -3.76 -9.98 15.27
CA VAL A 34 -4.91 -9.19 15.77
C VAL A 34 -4.53 -8.37 17.01
N GLU A 35 -3.85 -8.97 17.97
CA GLU A 35 -3.44 -8.27 19.20
C GLU A 35 -2.43 -7.16 18.94
N ASN A 36 -1.44 -7.43 18.07
CA ASN A 36 -0.46 -6.44 17.64
C ASN A 36 -1.13 -5.28 16.92
N PHE A 37 -2.09 -5.56 16.04
CA PHE A 37 -2.87 -4.57 15.34
C PHE A 37 -3.63 -3.65 16.30
N HIS A 38 -4.40 -4.21 17.25
CA HIS A 38 -5.15 -3.39 18.20
C HIS A 38 -4.27 -2.57 19.15
N ARG A 39 -3.06 -3.04 19.43
CA ARG A 39 -2.07 -2.30 20.22
C ARG A 39 -1.49 -1.12 19.45
N GLN A 40 -1.20 -1.29 18.15
CA GLN A 40 -0.68 -0.24 17.28
C GLN A 40 -1.75 0.79 16.90
N PHE A 41 -2.98 0.33 16.67
CA PHE A 41 -4.09 1.15 16.21
C PHE A 41 -5.28 1.04 17.16
N PRO A 42 -5.15 1.58 18.39
CA PRO A 42 -6.29 1.61 19.31
C PRO A 42 -7.42 2.43 18.70
N GLN A 43 -8.65 1.96 18.91
CA GLN A 43 -9.88 2.59 18.37
C GLN A 43 -9.99 2.57 16.82
N ALA A 44 -9.24 1.71 16.12
CA ALA A 44 -9.45 1.48 14.71
C ALA A 44 -10.89 0.97 14.46
N THR A 45 -11.52 1.52 13.41
CA THR A 45 -12.88 1.16 12.99
C THR A 45 -12.87 0.60 11.57
N GLU A 46 -13.96 -0.03 11.14
CA GLU A 46 -14.12 -0.66 9.81
C GLU A 46 -12.99 -1.63 9.45
N VAL A 47 -12.50 -2.37 10.44
CA VAL A 47 -11.37 -3.28 10.28
C VAL A 47 -11.77 -4.47 9.42
N ARG A 48 -11.06 -4.67 8.33
CA ARG A 48 -11.19 -5.82 7.42
C ARG A 48 -9.81 -6.37 7.13
N TYR A 49 -9.60 -7.66 7.26
CA TYR A 49 -8.33 -8.28 6.93
C TYR A 49 -8.47 -9.37 5.86
N LYS A 50 -7.38 -9.56 5.12
CA LYS A 50 -7.27 -10.60 4.10
C LYS A 50 -5.90 -11.26 4.19
N VAL A 51 -5.87 -12.55 4.46
CA VAL A 51 -4.65 -13.33 4.44
C VAL A 51 -4.25 -13.62 2.98
N LYS A 52 -3.02 -13.24 2.61
CA LYS A 52 -2.47 -13.36 1.26
C LYS A 52 -1.14 -14.12 1.30
N GLY A 53 -1.21 -15.44 1.33
CA GLY A 53 -0.01 -16.31 1.34
C GLY A 53 0.88 -16.04 2.54
N GLN A 54 1.95 -15.23 2.36
CA GLN A 54 2.95 -14.97 3.40
C GLN A 54 2.69 -13.72 4.24
N PHE A 55 1.60 -13.00 3.99
CA PHE A 55 1.25 -11.81 4.75
C PHE A 55 -0.26 -11.63 4.88
N THR A 56 -0.66 -10.86 5.88
CA THR A 56 -2.03 -10.39 6.07
C THR A 56 -2.10 -8.90 5.81
N GLU A 57 -3.02 -8.49 4.95
CA GLU A 57 -3.40 -7.11 4.73
C GLU A 57 -4.60 -6.75 5.60
N VAL A 58 -4.51 -5.67 6.35
CA VAL A 58 -5.58 -5.12 7.20
C VAL A 58 -5.94 -3.74 6.68
N ASN A 59 -7.19 -3.54 6.28
CA ASN A 59 -7.74 -2.25 5.89
C ASN A 59 -8.62 -1.73 7.02
N PHE A 60 -8.48 -0.47 7.40
CA PHE A 60 -9.17 0.10 8.55
C PHE A 60 -9.23 1.63 8.48
N ILE A 61 -10.07 2.23 9.33
CA ILE A 61 -10.09 3.67 9.56
C ILE A 61 -9.48 3.94 10.95
N TRP A 62 -8.54 4.85 11.02
CA TRP A 62 -7.92 5.30 12.25
C TRP A 62 -7.71 6.81 12.23
N ASN A 63 -8.19 7.51 13.27
CA ASN A 63 -8.19 8.98 13.34
C ASN A 63 -8.78 9.66 12.09
N GLY A 64 -9.82 9.07 11.50
CA GLY A 64 -10.49 9.56 10.31
C GLY A 64 -9.75 9.30 8.99
N LEU A 65 -8.59 8.64 9.03
CA LEU A 65 -7.80 8.28 7.85
C LEU A 65 -8.02 6.81 7.48
N GLN A 66 -8.19 6.54 6.20
CA GLN A 66 -8.20 5.18 5.67
C GLN A 66 -6.76 4.69 5.51
N LEU A 67 -6.42 3.62 6.19
CA LEU A 67 -5.09 3.02 6.24
C LEU A 67 -5.11 1.55 5.86
N GLN A 68 -3.95 1.07 5.47
CA GLN A 68 -3.63 -0.34 5.32
C GLN A 68 -2.43 -0.67 6.21
N ALA A 69 -2.47 -1.83 6.86
CA ALA A 69 -1.33 -2.37 7.57
C ALA A 69 -1.05 -3.79 7.08
N PHE A 70 0.21 -4.16 7.08
CA PHE A 70 0.68 -5.46 6.60
C PHE A 70 1.40 -6.18 7.73
N TYR A 71 1.07 -7.45 7.91
CA TYR A 71 1.64 -8.33 8.94
C TYR A 71 2.15 -9.61 8.31
N ASP A 72 3.24 -10.16 8.84
CA ASP A 72 3.70 -11.48 8.46
C ASP A 72 2.81 -12.60 9.05
N ASN A 73 3.13 -13.85 8.74
CA ASN A 73 2.40 -15.00 9.27
C ASN A 73 2.60 -15.24 10.77
N GLU A 74 3.58 -14.58 11.38
CA GLU A 74 3.85 -14.60 12.81
C GLU A 74 3.13 -13.46 13.54
N GLY A 75 2.49 -12.54 12.79
CA GLY A 75 1.75 -11.40 13.31
C GLY A 75 2.62 -10.18 13.62
N ASN A 76 3.87 -10.14 13.10
CA ASN A 76 4.72 -8.96 13.20
C ASN A 76 4.31 -7.94 12.14
N ALA A 77 4.33 -6.66 12.50
CA ALA A 77 4.08 -5.59 11.56
C ALA A 77 5.21 -5.48 10.54
N LEU A 78 4.86 -5.40 9.27
CA LEU A 78 5.78 -5.25 8.15
C LEU A 78 5.79 -3.82 7.62
N ALA A 79 4.61 -3.25 7.41
CA ALA A 79 4.46 -1.93 6.84
C ALA A 79 3.07 -1.34 7.11
N THR A 80 2.96 -0.03 6.87
CA THR A 80 1.68 0.67 6.73
C THR A 80 1.65 1.45 5.43
N ALA A 81 0.45 1.66 4.88
CA ALA A 81 0.25 2.44 3.68
C ALA A 81 -1.04 3.28 3.79
N ARG A 82 -1.04 4.43 3.11
CA ARG A 82 -2.24 5.24 2.92
C ARG A 82 -2.21 5.95 1.57
N ASN A 83 -3.38 6.13 0.97
CA ASN A 83 -3.50 7.02 -0.17
C ASN A 83 -3.33 8.47 0.31
N ILE A 84 -2.58 9.23 -0.47
CA ILE A 84 -2.39 10.66 -0.25
C ILE A 84 -2.71 11.44 -1.53
N ASP A 85 -3.07 12.70 -1.39
CA ASP A 85 -3.14 13.59 -2.55
C ASP A 85 -1.73 13.84 -3.09
N LYS A 86 -1.61 14.00 -4.41
CA LYS A 86 -0.32 14.29 -5.06
C LYS A 86 0.34 15.57 -4.55
N SER A 87 -0.46 16.54 -4.10
CA SER A 87 0.03 17.79 -3.48
C SER A 87 0.64 17.56 -2.09
N SER A 88 0.36 16.43 -1.45
CA SER A 88 0.94 16.03 -0.16
C SER A 88 2.31 15.35 -0.29
N LEU A 89 2.76 15.06 -1.52
CA LEU A 89 4.13 14.59 -1.75
C LEU A 89 5.13 15.68 -1.37
N PRO A 90 6.30 15.35 -0.81
CA PRO A 90 7.37 16.31 -0.56
C PRO A 90 7.75 17.09 -1.83
N VAL A 91 8.10 18.36 -1.68
CA VAL A 91 8.41 19.24 -2.82
C VAL A 91 9.52 18.69 -3.70
N ASN A 92 10.59 18.13 -3.12
CA ASN A 92 11.68 17.51 -3.85
C ASN A 92 11.19 16.29 -4.69
N VAL A 93 10.26 15.49 -4.17
CA VAL A 93 9.64 14.38 -4.88
C VAL A 93 8.82 14.89 -6.07
N GLN A 94 7.99 15.93 -5.85
CA GLN A 94 7.19 16.54 -6.91
C GLN A 94 8.08 17.08 -8.04
N LEU A 95 9.16 17.81 -7.71
CA LEU A 95 10.11 18.35 -8.69
C LEU A 95 10.81 17.26 -9.48
N THR A 96 11.22 16.17 -8.83
CA THR A 96 11.87 15.05 -9.52
C THR A 96 10.91 14.32 -10.46
N LEU A 97 9.66 14.11 -10.02
CA LEU A 97 8.61 13.53 -10.88
C LEU A 97 8.32 14.42 -12.09
N GLN A 98 8.18 15.73 -11.89
CA GLN A 98 7.96 16.67 -12.98
C GLN A 98 9.11 16.68 -13.98
N LYS A 99 10.36 16.62 -13.51
CA LYS A 99 11.55 16.58 -14.37
C LYS A 99 11.63 15.32 -15.22
N ASN A 100 11.35 14.16 -14.62
CA ASN A 100 11.59 12.85 -15.27
C ASN A 100 10.36 12.30 -16.01
N TYR A 101 9.16 12.80 -15.68
CA TYR A 101 7.88 12.33 -16.20
C TYR A 101 6.95 13.49 -16.57
N SER A 102 7.51 14.53 -17.19
CA SER A 102 6.79 15.77 -17.58
C SER A 102 5.55 15.53 -18.42
N ASP A 103 5.57 14.51 -19.29
CA ASP A 103 4.47 14.17 -20.21
C ASP A 103 3.43 13.24 -19.58
N GLY A 104 3.63 12.85 -18.30
CA GLY A 104 2.75 11.97 -17.57
C GLY A 104 1.86 12.71 -16.59
N VAL A 105 0.72 12.10 -16.26
CA VAL A 105 -0.20 12.58 -15.23
C VAL A 105 -0.10 11.69 -14.00
N ILE A 106 0.15 12.28 -12.83
CA ILE A 106 0.09 11.56 -11.56
C ILE A 106 -1.39 11.25 -11.27
N THR A 107 -1.74 9.97 -11.26
CA THR A 107 -3.10 9.48 -11.04
C THR A 107 -3.33 8.93 -9.65
N ALA A 108 -2.27 8.51 -8.95
CA ALA A 108 -2.34 8.05 -7.57
C ALA A 108 -0.99 8.27 -6.87
N ALA A 109 -1.05 8.53 -5.57
CA ALA A 109 0.11 8.58 -4.70
C ALA A 109 -0.21 7.86 -3.39
N ILE A 110 0.73 7.03 -2.94
CA ILE A 110 0.63 6.24 -1.71
C ILE A 110 1.86 6.56 -0.87
N GLU A 111 1.63 6.91 0.36
CA GLU A 111 2.65 6.97 1.39
C GLU A 111 2.80 5.56 1.99
N TYR A 112 4.00 5.05 2.01
CA TYR A 112 4.33 3.70 2.46
C TYR A 112 5.45 3.76 3.49
N THR A 113 5.20 3.21 4.66
CA THR A 113 6.19 3.12 5.74
C THR A 113 6.51 1.66 6.02
N ASP A 114 7.70 1.24 5.63
CA ASP A 114 8.25 -0.08 5.95
C ASP A 114 8.90 -0.07 7.32
N THR A 115 8.81 -1.18 8.07
CA THR A 115 9.40 -1.28 9.42
C THR A 115 10.94 -1.30 9.39
N ASN A 116 11.56 -1.66 8.28
CA ASN A 116 13.01 -1.75 8.12
C ASN A 116 13.58 -0.57 7.30
N ASP A 117 12.92 -0.25 6.19
CA ASP A 117 13.43 0.72 5.21
C ASP A 117 12.84 2.14 5.40
N GLY A 118 11.84 2.28 6.27
CA GLY A 118 11.22 3.56 6.61
C GLY A 118 10.25 4.09 5.56
N LEU A 119 10.12 5.41 5.48
CA LEU A 119 9.14 6.11 4.65
C LEU A 119 9.58 6.19 3.18
N SER A 120 8.67 5.87 2.28
CA SER A 120 8.79 6.03 0.83
C SER A 120 7.41 6.28 0.20
N TYR A 121 7.40 6.49 -1.11
CA TYR A 121 6.17 6.77 -1.86
C TYR A 121 6.03 5.82 -3.04
N TYR A 122 4.80 5.36 -3.31
CA TYR A 122 4.47 4.72 -4.57
C TYR A 122 3.59 5.67 -5.38
N VAL A 123 4.06 6.04 -6.57
CA VAL A 123 3.39 7.02 -7.41
C VAL A 123 3.03 6.41 -8.75
N THR A 124 1.76 6.49 -9.13
CA THR A 124 1.30 6.05 -10.44
C THR A 124 1.30 7.24 -11.40
N VAL A 125 2.04 7.10 -12.48
CA VAL A 125 2.13 8.11 -13.54
C VAL A 125 1.61 7.52 -14.84
N ALA A 126 0.50 8.05 -15.34
CA ALA A 126 -0.09 7.66 -16.61
C ALA A 126 0.48 8.51 -17.75
N GLY A 127 1.17 7.88 -18.69
CA GLY A 127 1.60 8.46 -19.95
C GLY A 127 0.74 7.95 -21.13
N ALA A 128 0.96 8.49 -22.33
CA ALA A 128 0.15 8.21 -23.51
C ALA A 128 0.09 6.71 -23.92
N LYS A 129 1.19 5.96 -23.74
CA LYS A 129 1.31 4.55 -24.13
C LYS A 129 1.71 3.63 -22.99
N THR A 130 2.00 4.20 -21.82
CA THR A 130 2.57 3.45 -20.71
C THR A 130 2.20 4.10 -19.39
N THR A 131 1.73 3.29 -18.46
CA THR A 131 1.57 3.70 -17.05
C THR A 131 2.73 3.12 -16.24
N TYR A 132 3.35 3.96 -15.44
CA TYR A 132 4.43 3.60 -14.54
C TYR A 132 3.91 3.58 -13.10
N LEU A 133 4.22 2.54 -12.36
CA LEU A 133 4.21 2.55 -10.91
C LEU A 133 5.65 2.75 -10.45
N LEU A 134 5.90 3.86 -9.80
CA LEU A 134 7.22 4.29 -9.36
C LEU A 134 7.34 4.12 -7.86
N HIS A 135 8.48 3.64 -7.39
CA HIS A 135 8.89 3.74 -6.00
C HIS A 135 9.83 4.95 -5.87
N VAL A 136 9.51 5.84 -4.95
CA VAL A 136 10.22 7.10 -4.75
C VAL A 136 10.64 7.22 -3.30
N SER A 137 11.93 7.44 -3.05
CA SER A 137 12.44 7.69 -1.71
C SER A 137 12.06 9.09 -1.21
N THR A 138 12.22 9.34 0.06
CA THR A 138 12.03 10.68 0.65
C THR A 138 13.03 11.70 0.12
N SER A 139 14.21 11.28 -0.37
CA SER A 139 15.20 12.11 -1.06
C SER A 139 14.82 12.46 -2.50
N GLY A 140 13.81 11.77 -3.07
CA GLY A 140 13.38 11.96 -4.44
C GLY A 140 14.03 11.02 -5.45
N ASP A 141 14.76 9.98 -5.00
CA ASP A 141 15.31 8.96 -5.90
C ASP A 141 14.17 8.07 -6.43
N ILE A 142 14.11 7.90 -7.74
CA ILE A 142 13.04 7.16 -8.41
C ILE A 142 13.57 5.83 -8.95
N SER A 143 12.83 4.76 -8.66
CA SER A 143 12.96 3.47 -9.32
C SER A 143 11.62 3.04 -9.93
N VAL A 144 11.68 2.36 -11.09
CA VAL A 144 10.47 1.83 -11.72
C VAL A 144 10.10 0.50 -11.06
N PHE A 145 9.01 0.50 -10.29
CA PHE A 145 8.51 -0.71 -9.64
C PHE A 145 7.74 -1.59 -10.64
N LYS A 146 6.89 -0.98 -11.48
CA LYS A 146 6.12 -1.68 -12.51
C LYS A 146 5.87 -0.78 -13.71
N LYS A 147 5.87 -1.39 -14.89
CA LYS A 147 5.55 -0.75 -16.17
C LYS A 147 4.40 -1.50 -16.83
N MET A 148 3.34 -0.77 -17.21
CA MET A 148 2.14 -1.31 -17.86
C MET A 148 1.98 -0.62 -19.20
N LYS A 149 2.01 -1.37 -20.31
CA LYS A 149 1.73 -0.85 -21.66
C LYS A 149 0.22 -0.93 -21.93
N HIS A 150 -0.29 0.05 -22.65
CA HIS A 150 -1.66 0.10 -23.15
C HIS A 150 -1.72 -0.39 -24.59
#